data_62ee460af4ffa83134f7bcfa42b944ce
#
_entry.id   62ee460af4ffa83134f7bcfa42b944ce
#
_cell.length_a   1.000
_cell.length_b   1.000
_cell.length_c   1.000
_cell.angle_alpha   90.00
_cell.angle_beta   90.00
_cell.angle_gamma   90.00
#
_symmetry.space_group_name_H-M   'P 1'
#
loop_
_entity.id
_entity.type
_entity.pdbx_description
1 polymer ?
#
loop_
_entity_poly.entity_id
_entity_poly.type
_entity_poly.pdbx_seq_one_letter_code
_entity_poly.pdbx_strand_id
1 'polypeptide(L)'
;MSGINYDLKRIRAFAFDVDGVLSASSIPLHPSGEPMRVINIKDGYAMQLAVKLGYDVAIITGGRTEAVRKRFEGLGVKDLYLGAAVKISVYDEWLAKRGLKDEEVAFMGDDIPDMEVMRRVGLAAAPLPMPAPILSMWLTMCRLALAEWGVRAT
;
A
#
# COMPACT_ATOMS: atom_id res chain seq x y z
N MET A 1 -1.10 -14.20 -19.07
CA MET A 1 -1.14 -12.75 -19.35
C MET A 1 -1.92 -12.09 -18.24
N SER A 2 -1.34 -11.12 -17.53
CA SER A 2 -2.07 -10.36 -16.52
C SER A 2 -3.11 -9.48 -17.22
N GLY A 3 -4.38 -9.65 -16.89
CA GLY A 3 -5.48 -8.85 -17.46
C GLY A 3 -5.57 -7.42 -16.88
N ILE A 4 -4.47 -6.82 -16.48
CA ILE A 4 -4.43 -5.43 -15.98
C ILE A 4 -4.44 -4.51 -17.20
N ASN A 5 -5.54 -3.83 -17.40
CA ASN A 5 -5.72 -2.86 -18.49
C ASN A 5 -5.23 -1.46 -18.06
N TYR A 6 -3.99 -1.37 -17.63
CA TYR A 6 -3.32 -0.14 -17.25
C TYR A 6 -1.83 -0.19 -17.59
N ASP A 7 -1.27 0.92 -18.08
CA ASP A 7 0.17 1.03 -18.32
C ASP A 7 0.91 1.19 -16.98
N LEU A 8 1.44 0.09 -16.46
CA LEU A 8 2.13 0.06 -15.16
C LEU A 8 3.40 0.93 -15.13
N LYS A 9 3.95 1.32 -16.27
CA LYS A 9 5.10 2.23 -16.35
C LYS A 9 4.78 3.63 -15.84
N ARG A 10 3.51 3.99 -15.81
CA ARG A 10 3.06 5.28 -15.27
C ARG A 10 3.07 5.32 -13.75
N ILE A 11 3.07 4.17 -13.06
CA ILE A 11 3.04 4.11 -11.61
C ILE A 11 4.38 4.53 -11.03
N ARG A 12 4.35 5.56 -10.19
CA ARG A 12 5.48 6.12 -9.45
C ARG A 12 5.32 6.01 -7.95
N ALA A 13 4.12 5.72 -7.50
CA ALA A 13 3.78 5.71 -6.09
C ALA A 13 2.78 4.62 -5.73
N PHE A 14 2.89 4.13 -4.52
CA PHE A 14 2.01 3.11 -3.94
C PHE A 14 1.43 3.62 -2.63
N ALA A 15 0.14 3.47 -2.44
CA ALA A 15 -0.50 3.76 -1.17
C ALA A 15 -1.38 2.58 -0.72
N PHE A 16 -1.41 2.34 0.59
CA PHE A 16 -2.08 1.19 1.17
C PHE A 16 -2.91 1.61 2.38
N ASP A 17 -4.08 0.99 2.53
CA ASP A 17 -4.68 0.82 3.83
C ASP A 17 -3.95 -0.30 4.62
N VAL A 18 -4.26 -0.45 5.89
CA VAL A 18 -3.66 -1.48 6.75
C VAL A 18 -4.64 -2.59 7.05
N ASP A 19 -5.78 -2.27 7.64
CA ASP A 19 -6.75 -3.26 8.13
C ASP A 19 -7.58 -3.79 6.95
N GLY A 20 -7.50 -5.09 6.70
CA GLY A 20 -8.08 -5.74 5.54
C GLY A 20 -7.17 -5.79 4.31
N VAL A 21 -6.06 -5.04 4.29
CA VAL A 21 -5.09 -4.98 3.18
C VAL A 21 -3.75 -5.59 3.59
N LEU A 22 -3.02 -4.93 4.47
CA LEU A 22 -1.69 -5.37 4.95
C LEU A 22 -1.77 -6.20 6.23
N SER A 23 -2.91 -6.22 6.87
CA SER A 23 -3.29 -7.11 7.97
C SER A 23 -4.66 -7.72 7.69
N ALA A 24 -5.08 -8.68 8.50
CA ALA A 24 -6.43 -9.23 8.38
C ALA A 24 -7.50 -8.18 8.70
N SER A 25 -8.68 -8.33 8.11
CA SER A 25 -9.87 -7.52 8.46
C SER A 25 -10.49 -7.92 9.81
N SER A 26 -10.20 -9.13 10.28
CA SER A 26 -10.58 -9.61 11.62
C SER A 26 -9.36 -9.59 12.52
N ILE A 27 -9.36 -8.71 13.51
CA ILE A 27 -8.18 -8.41 14.33
C ILE A 27 -8.48 -8.75 15.79
N PRO A 28 -7.66 -9.62 16.43
CA PRO A 28 -7.79 -9.88 17.86
C PRO A 28 -7.45 -8.62 18.69
N LEU A 29 -8.13 -8.47 19.80
CA LEU A 29 -7.85 -7.41 20.75
C LEU A 29 -6.96 -7.91 21.88
N HIS A 30 -5.94 -7.14 22.21
CA HIS A 30 -5.20 -7.32 23.45
C HIS A 30 -6.11 -7.01 24.66
N PRO A 31 -5.89 -7.60 25.87
CA PRO A 31 -6.69 -7.27 27.05
C PRO A 31 -6.74 -5.78 27.40
N SER A 32 -5.77 -4.98 26.98
CA SER A 32 -5.79 -3.51 27.08
C SER A 32 -6.75 -2.83 26.10
N GLY A 33 -7.39 -3.58 25.18
CA GLY A 33 -8.23 -3.02 24.13
C GLY A 33 -7.47 -2.64 22.84
N GLU A 34 -6.16 -2.81 22.80
CA GLU A 34 -5.36 -2.48 21.63
C GLU A 34 -5.47 -3.55 20.53
N PRO A 35 -5.70 -3.19 19.26
CA PRO A 35 -5.73 -4.15 18.16
C PRO A 35 -4.35 -4.77 17.90
N MET A 36 -4.28 -6.11 17.89
CA MET A 36 -3.06 -6.87 17.61
C MET A 36 -3.01 -7.29 16.14
N ARG A 37 -2.35 -6.49 15.31
CA ARG A 37 -2.25 -6.76 13.88
C ARG A 37 -1.17 -7.79 13.56
N VAL A 38 -1.50 -8.72 12.69
CA VAL A 38 -0.54 -9.66 12.10
C VAL A 38 -0.11 -9.11 10.75
N ILE A 39 1.17 -8.83 10.60
CA ILE A 39 1.75 -8.25 9.38
C ILE A 39 2.53 -9.31 8.62
N ASN A 40 2.32 -9.39 7.30
CA ASN A 40 3.06 -10.29 6.44
C ASN A 40 4.48 -9.76 6.21
N ILE A 41 5.48 -10.62 6.46
CA ILE A 41 6.89 -10.25 6.30
C ILE A 41 7.29 -10.09 4.82
N LYS A 42 6.62 -10.79 3.90
CA LYS A 42 6.90 -10.70 2.46
C LYS A 42 6.42 -9.38 1.88
N ASP A 43 5.25 -8.89 2.34
CA ASP A 43 4.75 -7.56 1.97
C ASP A 43 5.70 -6.48 2.49
N GLY A 44 6.23 -6.65 3.72
CA GLY A 44 7.24 -5.75 4.26
C GLY A 44 8.51 -5.71 3.41
N TYR A 45 8.99 -6.85 2.93
CA TYR A 45 10.14 -6.89 2.03
C TYR A 45 9.86 -6.16 0.70
N ALA A 46 8.69 -6.38 0.11
CA ALA A 46 8.30 -5.72 -1.14
C ALA A 46 8.21 -4.20 -0.99
N MET A 47 7.64 -3.70 0.12
CA MET A 47 7.62 -2.27 0.43
C MET A 47 9.02 -1.69 0.57
N GLN A 48 9.89 -2.36 1.33
CA GLN A 48 11.28 -1.91 1.49
C GLN A 48 12.01 -1.85 0.14
N LEU A 49 11.76 -2.81 -0.73
CA LEU A 49 12.32 -2.82 -2.07
C LEU A 49 11.79 -1.65 -2.92
N ALA A 50 10.48 -1.40 -2.88
CA ALA A 50 9.88 -0.27 -3.59
C ALA A 50 10.50 1.08 -3.15
N VAL A 51 10.64 1.28 -1.84
CA VAL A 51 11.30 2.48 -1.29
C VAL A 51 12.76 2.59 -1.78
N LYS A 52 13.51 1.49 -1.78
CA LYS A 52 14.91 1.48 -2.26
C LYS A 52 15.03 1.76 -3.76
N LEU A 53 14.03 1.38 -4.54
CA LEU A 53 13.95 1.66 -5.98
C LEU A 53 13.45 3.07 -6.30
N GLY A 54 13.15 3.89 -5.30
CA GLY A 54 12.76 5.29 -5.47
C GLY A 54 11.27 5.53 -5.70
N TYR A 55 10.42 4.52 -5.47
CA TYR A 55 8.97 4.75 -5.45
C TYR A 55 8.56 5.48 -4.17
N ASP A 56 7.60 6.38 -4.29
CA ASP A 56 6.92 6.94 -3.13
C ASP A 56 5.95 5.89 -2.56
N VAL A 57 6.05 5.63 -1.25
CA VAL A 57 5.18 4.68 -0.57
C VAL A 57 4.49 5.38 0.59
N ALA A 58 3.16 5.28 0.65
CA ALA A 58 2.35 5.83 1.74
C ALA A 58 1.49 4.76 2.41
N ILE A 59 1.28 4.94 3.72
CA ILE A 59 0.27 4.21 4.49
C ILE A 59 -0.81 5.21 4.90
N ILE A 60 -2.05 4.95 4.52
CA ILE A 60 -3.20 5.80 4.82
C ILE A 60 -4.25 4.94 5.52
N THR A 61 -4.30 4.98 6.84
CA THR A 61 -5.15 4.11 7.66
C THR A 61 -5.92 4.85 8.74
N GLY A 62 -7.13 4.37 9.04
CA GLY A 62 -7.89 4.82 10.20
C GLY A 62 -7.30 4.38 11.54
N GLY A 63 -6.44 3.37 11.55
CA GLY A 63 -5.75 2.87 12.73
C GLY A 63 -4.77 3.91 13.32
N ARG A 64 -4.60 3.88 14.66
CA ARG A 64 -3.77 4.86 15.38
C ARG A 64 -2.66 4.24 16.23
N THR A 65 -2.45 2.92 16.13
CA THR A 65 -1.50 2.22 17.00
C THR A 65 -0.06 2.57 16.64
N GLU A 66 0.74 2.83 17.66
CA GLU A 66 2.17 3.13 17.51
C GLU A 66 2.96 1.95 16.92
N ALA A 67 2.48 0.72 17.14
CA ALA A 67 3.06 -0.48 16.53
C ALA A 67 3.05 -0.43 15.00
N VAL A 68 1.97 0.08 14.39
CA VAL A 68 1.86 0.30 12.94
C VAL A 68 2.91 1.31 12.48
N ARG A 69 3.03 2.44 13.17
CA ARG A 69 4.05 3.46 12.86
C ARG A 69 5.44 2.86 12.84
N LYS A 70 5.87 2.26 13.95
CA LYS A 70 7.21 1.66 14.11
C LYS A 70 7.50 0.62 13.05
N ARG A 71 6.49 -0.20 12.70
CA ARG A 71 6.66 -1.23 11.66
C ARG A 71 7.01 -0.62 10.31
N PHE A 72 6.24 0.34 9.83
CA PHE A 72 6.42 0.90 8.48
C PHE A 72 7.58 1.88 8.41
N GLU A 73 7.86 2.64 9.46
CA GLU A 73 9.11 3.43 9.57
C GLU A 73 10.35 2.53 9.45
N GLY A 74 10.33 1.37 10.11
CA GLY A 74 11.41 0.37 10.01
C GLY A 74 11.61 -0.21 8.59
N LEU A 75 10.61 -0.12 7.73
CA LEU A 75 10.70 -0.49 6.31
C LEU A 75 11.17 0.67 5.41
N GLY A 76 11.37 1.85 5.98
CA GLY A 76 11.78 3.06 5.25
C GLY A 76 10.64 3.88 4.68
N VAL A 77 9.38 3.54 5.00
CA VAL A 77 8.22 4.33 4.60
C VAL A 77 8.19 5.63 5.40
N LYS A 78 8.15 6.76 4.70
CA LYS A 78 8.18 8.10 5.32
C LYS A 78 6.80 8.76 5.40
N ASP A 79 5.88 8.34 4.55
CA ASP A 79 4.54 8.91 4.46
C ASP A 79 3.55 8.00 5.20
N LEU A 80 3.37 8.26 6.49
CA LEU A 80 2.52 7.49 7.40
C LEU A 80 1.41 8.38 7.93
N TYR A 81 0.21 8.14 7.45
CA TYR A 81 -0.99 8.85 7.83
C TYR A 81 -1.90 7.95 8.66
N LEU A 82 -1.73 8.01 9.97
CA LEU A 82 -2.51 7.26 10.96
C LEU A 82 -3.71 8.07 11.43
N GLY A 83 -4.82 7.40 11.73
CA GLY A 83 -6.04 8.07 12.16
C GLY A 83 -6.74 8.85 11.05
N ALA A 84 -6.50 8.48 9.80
CA ALA A 84 -7.10 9.09 8.62
C ALA A 84 -8.59 8.70 8.50
N ALA A 85 -9.45 9.43 9.19
CA ALA A 85 -10.90 9.21 9.14
C ALA A 85 -11.50 9.57 7.76
N VAL A 86 -10.94 10.58 7.10
CA VAL A 86 -11.31 11.01 5.74
C VAL A 86 -10.09 10.82 4.85
N LYS A 87 -9.98 9.65 4.22
CA LYS A 87 -8.77 9.27 3.48
C LYS A 87 -8.50 10.12 2.25
N ILE A 88 -9.55 10.62 1.59
CA ILE A 88 -9.38 11.44 0.38
C ILE A 88 -8.63 12.74 0.66
N SER A 89 -8.89 13.40 1.78
CA SER A 89 -8.19 14.64 2.16
C SER A 89 -6.71 14.39 2.42
N VAL A 90 -6.40 13.28 3.07
CA VAL A 90 -5.01 12.86 3.34
C VAL A 90 -4.29 12.47 2.05
N TYR A 91 -5.00 11.82 1.13
CA TYR A 91 -4.49 11.47 -0.19
C TYR A 91 -4.15 12.73 -1.00
N ASP A 92 -5.01 13.74 -1.01
CA ASP A 92 -4.76 15.02 -1.67
C ASP A 92 -3.52 15.73 -1.09
N GLU A 93 -3.38 15.74 0.23
CA GLU A 93 -2.19 16.29 0.90
C GLU A 93 -0.91 15.56 0.48
N TRP A 94 -0.96 14.23 0.43
CA TRP A 94 0.18 13.42 0.01
C TRP A 94 0.56 13.65 -1.46
N LEU A 95 -0.42 13.71 -2.36
CA LEU A 95 -0.18 14.03 -3.78
C LEU A 95 0.53 15.38 -3.91
N ALA A 96 0.00 16.42 -3.25
CA ALA A 96 0.59 17.75 -3.28
C ALA A 96 2.03 17.76 -2.74
N LYS A 97 2.26 17.08 -1.62
CA LYS A 97 3.59 16.96 -0.99
C LYS A 97 4.62 16.28 -1.89
N ARG A 98 4.20 15.28 -2.67
CA ARG A 98 5.09 14.49 -3.54
C ARG A 98 5.10 14.94 -5.00
N GLY A 99 4.26 15.87 -5.38
CA GLY A 99 4.12 16.30 -6.77
C GLY A 99 3.61 15.19 -7.69
N LEU A 100 2.73 14.34 -7.18
CA LEU A 100 2.14 13.20 -7.89
C LEU A 100 0.80 13.58 -8.51
N LYS A 101 0.44 12.84 -9.56
CA LYS A 101 -0.88 12.88 -10.18
C LYS A 101 -1.62 11.58 -9.90
N ASP A 102 -2.96 11.62 -9.96
CA ASP A 102 -3.82 10.45 -9.73
C ASP A 102 -3.41 9.24 -10.58
N GLU A 103 -3.09 9.46 -11.85
CA GLU A 103 -2.67 8.41 -12.78
C GLU A 103 -1.30 7.78 -12.47
N GLU A 104 -0.52 8.36 -11.58
CA GLU A 104 0.80 7.84 -11.19
C GLU A 104 0.75 6.98 -9.93
N VAL A 105 -0.44 6.83 -9.33
CA VAL A 105 -0.61 6.14 -8.06
C VAL A 105 -1.33 4.80 -8.24
N ALA A 106 -0.81 3.78 -7.57
CA ALA A 106 -1.54 2.56 -7.28
C ALA A 106 -1.98 2.57 -5.81
N PHE A 107 -3.27 2.38 -5.56
CA PHE A 107 -3.84 2.32 -4.22
C PHE A 107 -4.51 0.98 -3.96
N MET A 108 -4.26 0.39 -2.80
CA MET A 108 -4.94 -0.80 -2.33
C MET A 108 -5.76 -0.50 -1.10
N GLY A 109 -7.07 -0.74 -1.19
CA GLY A 109 -8.05 -0.58 -0.12
C GLY A 109 -9.11 -1.68 -0.19
N ASP A 110 -9.89 -1.86 0.85
CA ASP A 110 -10.90 -2.93 0.96
C ASP A 110 -12.27 -2.47 1.50
N ASP A 111 -12.36 -1.25 2.01
CA ASP A 111 -13.56 -0.79 2.71
C ASP A 111 -14.07 0.57 2.18
N ILE A 112 -15.24 0.96 2.64
CA ILE A 112 -15.96 2.18 2.23
C ILE A 112 -15.09 3.45 2.31
N PRO A 113 -14.29 3.68 3.36
CA PRO A 113 -13.42 4.86 3.44
C PRO A 113 -12.38 4.96 2.33
N ASP A 114 -12.07 3.85 1.64
CA ASP A 114 -11.11 3.79 0.54
C ASP A 114 -11.71 4.17 -0.81
N MET A 115 -13.02 4.05 -0.94
CA MET A 115 -13.69 4.12 -2.25
C MET A 115 -13.44 5.43 -3.01
N GLU A 116 -13.37 6.57 -2.33
CA GLU A 116 -13.14 7.85 -2.99
C GLU A 116 -11.73 7.92 -3.59
N VAL A 117 -10.73 7.44 -2.86
CA VAL A 117 -9.35 7.34 -3.34
C VAL A 117 -9.26 6.35 -4.50
N MET A 118 -9.86 5.16 -4.35
CA MET A 118 -9.84 4.09 -5.37
C MET A 118 -10.49 4.52 -6.69
N ARG A 119 -11.46 5.43 -6.66
CA ARG A 119 -12.09 5.97 -7.89
C ARG A 119 -11.20 6.94 -8.65
N ARG A 120 -10.21 7.54 -7.99
CA ARG A 120 -9.33 8.57 -8.56
C ARG A 120 -8.01 8.05 -9.07
N VAL A 121 -7.42 7.08 -8.37
CA VAL A 121 -6.08 6.57 -8.70
C VAL A 121 -6.00 5.90 -10.07
N GLY A 122 -4.82 5.91 -10.65
CA GLY A 122 -4.57 5.22 -11.92
C GLY A 122 -4.77 3.71 -11.83
N LEU A 123 -4.40 3.10 -10.72
CA LEU A 123 -4.59 1.68 -10.47
C LEU A 123 -5.17 1.44 -9.09
N ALA A 124 -6.44 1.07 -9.03
CA ALA A 124 -7.08 0.62 -7.80
C ALA A 124 -6.99 -0.91 -7.68
N ALA A 125 -6.71 -1.39 -6.49
CA ALA A 125 -6.66 -2.80 -6.16
C ALA A 125 -7.38 -3.08 -4.85
N ALA A 126 -7.98 -4.25 -4.75
CA ALA A 126 -8.56 -4.78 -3.52
C ALA A 126 -8.02 -6.19 -3.27
N PRO A 127 -7.79 -6.58 -2.01
CA PRO A 127 -7.43 -7.95 -1.70
C PRO A 127 -8.58 -8.88 -2.06
N LEU A 128 -8.25 -10.06 -2.62
CA LEU A 128 -9.25 -11.09 -2.85
C LEU A 128 -9.70 -11.68 -1.51
N PRO A 129 -10.98 -12.10 -1.37
CA PRO A 129 -11.49 -12.68 -0.12
C PRO A 129 -10.92 -14.08 0.21
N MET A 130 -9.87 -14.51 -0.44
CA MET A 130 -9.12 -15.75 -0.20
C MET A 130 -7.71 -15.43 0.29
N PRO A 131 -7.04 -16.33 1.04
CA PRO A 131 -5.67 -16.17 1.47
C PRO A 131 -4.67 -16.33 0.31
N ALA A 132 -4.94 -15.68 -0.80
CA ALA A 132 -3.93 -15.53 -1.84
C ALA A 132 -2.94 -14.44 -1.38
N PRO A 133 -1.64 -14.69 -1.40
CA PRO A 133 -0.68 -13.69 -1.00
C PRO A 133 -0.84 -12.47 -1.89
N ILE A 134 -1.06 -11.31 -1.30
CA ILE A 134 -0.97 -9.97 -1.91
C ILE A 134 0.32 -9.86 -2.74
N LEU A 135 1.32 -10.61 -2.34
CA LEU A 135 2.59 -10.82 -2.99
C LEU A 135 2.51 -11.13 -4.49
N SER A 136 1.47 -11.81 -5.01
CA SER A 136 1.40 -12.12 -6.44
C SER A 136 1.21 -10.87 -7.30
N MET A 137 0.47 -9.89 -6.81
CA MET A 137 0.30 -8.60 -7.47
C MET A 137 1.56 -7.74 -7.32
N TRP A 138 2.15 -7.70 -6.12
CA TRP A 138 3.40 -7.02 -5.84
C TRP A 138 4.58 -7.59 -6.64
N LEU A 139 4.72 -8.90 -6.70
CA LEU A 139 5.76 -9.54 -7.52
C LEU A 139 5.60 -9.24 -9.00
N THR A 140 4.37 -9.13 -9.49
CA THR A 140 4.13 -8.74 -10.88
C THR A 140 4.54 -7.28 -11.10
N MET A 141 4.21 -6.38 -10.19
CA MET A 141 4.58 -4.96 -10.27
C MET A 141 6.09 -4.76 -10.09
N CYS A 142 6.71 -5.43 -9.12
CA CYS A 142 8.16 -5.38 -8.92
C CYS A 142 8.93 -6.03 -10.08
N ARG A 143 8.44 -7.12 -10.67
CA ARG A 143 9.05 -7.73 -11.87
C ARG A 143 9.03 -6.80 -13.08
N LEU A 144 7.96 -6.06 -13.28
CA LEU A 144 7.86 -5.08 -14.36
C LEU A 144 8.83 -3.92 -14.14
N ALA A 145 8.91 -3.40 -12.91
CA ALA A 145 9.88 -2.37 -12.55
C ALA A 145 11.32 -2.86 -12.71
N LEU A 146 11.65 -4.08 -12.24
CA LEU A 146 12.99 -4.66 -12.35
C LEU A 146 13.37 -4.96 -13.81
N ALA A 147 12.43 -5.36 -14.66
CA ALA A 147 12.69 -5.61 -16.07
C ALA A 147 13.09 -4.33 -16.83
N GLU A 148 12.56 -3.17 -16.44
CA GLU A 148 12.94 -1.88 -17.04
C GLU A 148 14.31 -1.38 -16.57
N TRP A 149 14.74 -1.76 -15.37
CA TRP A 149 16.06 -1.36 -14.82
C TRP A 149 17.18 -2.36 -15.15
N GLY A 150 16.91 -3.36 -15.99
CA GLY A 150 17.91 -4.34 -16.43
C GLY A 150 18.39 -5.30 -15.34
N VAL A 151 17.72 -5.34 -14.19
CA VAL A 151 18.03 -6.26 -13.09
C VAL A 151 17.33 -7.61 -13.36
N ARG A 152 18.08 -8.60 -13.81
CA ARG A 152 17.56 -9.97 -13.91
C ARG A 152 17.40 -10.53 -12.50
N ALA A 153 16.16 -10.91 -12.14
CA ALA A 153 15.95 -11.70 -10.94
C ALA A 153 16.64 -13.06 -11.12
N THR A 154 17.65 -13.31 -10.32
CA THR A 154 18.27 -14.63 -10.14
C THR A 154 17.42 -15.49 -9.22
#